data_1c34e150a7c024bcb9fdc22f10725115
#
_entry.id   1c34e150a7c024bcb9fdc22f10725115
#
_cell.length_a   1.000
_cell.length_b   1.000
_cell.length_c   1.000
_cell.angle_alpha   90.00
_cell.angle_beta   90.00
_cell.angle_gamma   90.00
#
_symmetry.space_group_name_H-M   'P 1'
#
loop_
_entity.id
_entity.type
_entity.pdbx_description
1 polymer ?
#
loop_
_entity_poly.entity_id
_entity_poly.type
_entity_poly.pdbx_seq_one_letter_code
_entity_poly.pdbx_strand_id
1 'polypeptide(L)'
;MTESPSTKFIALVTIVAAPFALGAFLLAWAPAQQFGNTDPRGDGYVQPRSISDLVEKTQESTVTVFCEPKKNDGMLGTAWAIDLPNGVEKEFPATLITNHHVIKKCIGLEGKLTVALLYKEKVPARIVKWDEKNDLAVLAADLDIPTLGLSEYEPWPGYWTMALGSADGYEGSVAFGTVLNGTDDEIFLTTNISHGNSGGPVVDNEGNVVGVVTWGSTTEQYNGAKSLNAFCAEILKCEGKFYWKRD
;
A
#
# COMPACT_ATOMS: atom_id res chain seq x y z
N MET A 1 -47.66 -56.45 18.87
CA MET A 1 -47.60 -55.05 18.40
C MET A 1 -46.63 -54.99 17.25
N THR A 2 -47.14 -54.94 16.02
CA THR A 2 -46.32 -54.85 14.81
C THR A 2 -46.02 -53.37 14.59
N GLU A 3 -44.75 -52.98 14.77
CA GLU A 3 -44.32 -51.63 14.39
C GLU A 3 -44.56 -51.44 12.88
N SER A 4 -45.13 -50.29 12.55
CA SER A 4 -45.44 -49.98 11.15
C SER A 4 -44.12 -49.81 10.30
N PRO A 5 -44.10 -50.23 9.07
CA PRO A 5 -42.90 -50.11 8.23
C PRO A 5 -42.41 -48.66 8.05
N SER A 6 -43.29 -47.68 8.23
CA SER A 6 -42.95 -46.24 8.21
C SER A 6 -42.01 -45.80 9.34
N THR A 7 -42.18 -46.37 10.54
CA THR A 7 -41.39 -46.01 11.72
C THR A 7 -39.95 -46.49 11.60
N LYS A 8 -39.78 -47.69 11.02
CA LYS A 8 -38.41 -48.26 10.78
C LYS A 8 -37.66 -47.49 9.68
N PHE A 9 -38.39 -47.05 8.64
CA PHE A 9 -37.80 -46.25 7.56
C PHE A 9 -37.37 -44.85 8.07
N ILE A 10 -38.21 -44.19 8.85
CA ILE A 10 -37.88 -42.90 9.45
C ILE A 10 -36.67 -43.03 10.40
N ALA A 11 -36.61 -44.07 11.23
CA ALA A 11 -35.49 -44.30 12.13
C ALA A 11 -34.17 -44.56 11.36
N LEU A 12 -34.22 -45.31 10.26
CA LEU A 12 -33.06 -45.58 9.43
C LEU A 12 -32.54 -44.32 8.73
N VAL A 13 -33.44 -43.49 8.18
CA VAL A 13 -33.08 -42.23 7.55
C VAL A 13 -32.47 -41.24 8.52
N THR A 14 -33.02 -41.18 9.74
CA THR A 14 -32.45 -40.29 10.79
C THR A 14 -31.06 -40.74 11.25
N ILE A 15 -30.83 -42.06 11.39
CA ILE A 15 -29.54 -42.60 11.80
C ILE A 15 -28.47 -42.36 10.76
N VAL A 16 -28.81 -42.40 9.47
CA VAL A 16 -27.84 -42.19 8.38
C VAL A 16 -27.69 -40.70 8.05
N ALA A 17 -28.75 -39.91 8.06
CA ALA A 17 -28.72 -38.49 7.70
C ALA A 17 -28.14 -37.60 8.80
N ALA A 18 -28.32 -37.94 10.09
CA ALA A 18 -27.83 -37.13 11.19
C ALA A 18 -26.29 -36.94 11.21
N PRO A 19 -25.47 -37.99 11.02
CA PRO A 19 -24.00 -37.79 10.96
C PRO A 19 -23.57 -36.98 9.74
N PHE A 20 -24.27 -37.09 8.60
CA PHE A 20 -23.96 -36.26 7.42
C PHE A 20 -24.34 -34.80 7.62
N ALA A 21 -25.50 -34.54 8.24
CA ALA A 21 -25.92 -33.18 8.58
C ALA A 21 -25.00 -32.56 9.64
N LEU A 22 -24.60 -33.33 10.65
CA LEU A 22 -23.63 -32.88 11.67
C LEU A 22 -22.24 -32.62 11.05
N GLY A 23 -21.79 -33.52 10.16
CA GLY A 23 -20.52 -33.35 9.43
C GLY A 23 -20.55 -32.11 8.54
N ALA A 24 -21.61 -31.89 7.78
CA ALA A 24 -21.78 -30.70 6.95
C ALA A 24 -21.87 -29.42 7.80
N PHE A 25 -22.55 -29.46 8.94
CA PHE A 25 -22.60 -28.36 9.88
C PHE A 25 -21.25 -28.06 10.51
N LEU A 26 -20.48 -29.05 10.92
CA LEU A 26 -19.14 -28.87 11.45
C LEU A 26 -18.16 -28.38 10.38
N LEU A 27 -18.30 -28.80 9.11
CA LEU A 27 -17.49 -28.27 8.01
C LEU A 27 -17.89 -26.84 7.63
N ALA A 28 -19.17 -26.49 7.72
CA ALA A 28 -19.64 -25.13 7.45
C ALA A 28 -19.30 -24.15 8.62
N TRP A 29 -19.16 -24.69 9.81
CA TRP A 29 -18.78 -23.92 11.02
C TRP A 29 -17.31 -24.06 11.38
N ALA A 30 -16.58 -24.99 10.76
CA ALA A 30 -15.13 -24.95 10.89
C ALA A 30 -14.69 -23.58 10.36
N PRO A 31 -14.09 -22.72 11.18
CA PRO A 31 -13.44 -21.54 10.64
C PRO A 31 -12.57 -22.04 9.52
N ALA A 32 -12.71 -21.46 8.33
CA ALA A 32 -11.87 -21.81 7.20
C ALA A 32 -10.46 -21.95 7.76
N GLN A 33 -9.92 -23.16 7.75
CA GLN A 33 -8.60 -23.38 8.33
C GLN A 33 -7.68 -22.46 7.59
N GLN A 34 -7.33 -21.36 8.24
CA GLN A 34 -6.35 -20.45 7.72
C GLN A 34 -5.11 -21.28 7.48
N PHE A 35 -4.71 -21.38 6.23
CA PHE A 35 -3.56 -22.14 5.80
C PHE A 35 -2.34 -21.60 6.54
N GLY A 36 -1.90 -22.33 7.56
CA GLY A 36 -0.72 -21.99 8.34
C GLY A 36 -0.93 -20.83 9.34
N ASN A 37 0.06 -20.61 10.16
CA ASN A 37 0.14 -19.41 10.99
C ASN A 37 0.50 -18.22 10.08
N THR A 38 -0.49 -17.41 9.73
CA THR A 38 -0.32 -16.23 8.87
C THR A 38 0.25 -15.04 9.64
N ASP A 39 0.43 -15.20 10.94
CA ASP A 39 1.00 -14.21 11.85
C ASP A 39 2.28 -14.78 12.47
N PRO A 40 3.41 -14.79 11.73
CA PRO A 40 4.65 -15.40 12.19
C PRO A 40 5.31 -14.63 13.34
N ARG A 41 4.93 -13.38 13.55
CA ARG A 41 5.45 -12.53 14.63
C ARG A 41 4.55 -12.47 15.85
N GLY A 42 3.29 -12.89 15.75
CA GLY A 42 2.29 -12.70 16.80
C GLY A 42 1.89 -11.24 17.02
N ASP A 43 2.00 -10.42 15.98
CA ASP A 43 1.67 -8.98 16.00
C ASP A 43 0.22 -8.69 15.56
N GLY A 44 -0.55 -9.74 15.29
CA GLY A 44 -1.96 -9.64 14.88
C GLY A 44 -2.15 -9.51 13.37
N TYR A 45 -1.08 -9.67 12.56
CA TYR A 45 -1.18 -9.59 11.11
C TYR A 45 -2.17 -10.60 10.53
N VAL A 46 -3.02 -10.14 9.60
CA VAL A 46 -3.97 -10.96 8.85
C VAL A 46 -3.85 -10.66 7.35
N GLN A 47 -4.26 -11.59 6.50
CA GLN A 47 -4.30 -11.36 5.05
C GLN A 47 -5.36 -10.32 4.70
N PRO A 48 -5.22 -9.57 3.58
CA PRO A 48 -6.21 -8.58 3.18
C PRO A 48 -7.60 -9.20 2.99
N ARG A 49 -8.63 -8.54 3.52
CA ARG A 49 -10.02 -9.02 3.47
C ARG A 49 -10.71 -8.71 2.15
N SER A 50 -10.43 -7.53 1.58
CA SER A 50 -10.99 -7.07 0.31
C SER A 50 -9.92 -6.34 -0.48
N ILE A 51 -9.42 -6.96 -1.54
CA ILE A 51 -8.41 -6.35 -2.42
C ILE A 51 -9.03 -5.20 -3.21
N SER A 52 -10.28 -5.31 -3.65
CA SER A 52 -10.96 -4.25 -4.41
C SER A 52 -11.08 -2.96 -3.60
N ASP A 53 -11.49 -3.06 -2.34
CA ASP A 53 -11.64 -1.88 -1.46
C ASP A 53 -10.29 -1.23 -1.15
N LEU A 54 -9.22 -2.05 -0.99
CA LEU A 54 -7.87 -1.55 -0.79
C LEU A 54 -7.34 -0.81 -2.02
N VAL A 55 -7.60 -1.35 -3.22
CA VAL A 55 -7.23 -0.70 -4.48
C VAL A 55 -7.96 0.63 -4.62
N GLU A 56 -9.28 0.66 -4.46
CA GLU A 56 -10.10 1.88 -4.57
C GLU A 56 -9.64 2.95 -3.56
N LYS A 57 -9.55 2.60 -2.28
CA LYS A 57 -9.04 3.49 -1.22
C LYS A 57 -7.68 4.08 -1.56
N THR A 58 -6.75 3.25 -2.05
CA THR A 58 -5.39 3.69 -2.34
C THR A 58 -5.36 4.56 -3.61
N GLN A 59 -6.15 4.23 -4.63
CA GLN A 59 -6.27 5.03 -5.85
C GLN A 59 -6.82 6.43 -5.58
N GLU A 60 -7.83 6.57 -4.73
CA GLU A 60 -8.41 7.86 -4.35
C GLU A 60 -7.41 8.78 -3.64
N SER A 61 -6.41 8.20 -2.97
CA SER A 61 -5.38 8.91 -2.20
C SER A 61 -4.06 9.11 -2.97
N THR A 62 -4.00 8.69 -4.24
CA THR A 62 -2.76 8.66 -5.03
C THR A 62 -2.89 9.48 -6.30
N VAL A 63 -1.85 10.21 -6.66
CA VAL A 63 -1.80 11.08 -7.82
C VAL A 63 -0.57 10.78 -8.68
N THR A 64 -0.69 11.03 -9.99
CA THR A 64 0.46 11.07 -10.91
C THR A 64 1.18 12.39 -10.77
N VAL A 65 2.50 12.36 -10.71
CA VAL A 65 3.36 13.55 -10.65
C VAL A 65 4.00 13.78 -12.02
N PHE A 66 3.91 14.99 -12.53
CA PHE A 66 4.53 15.42 -13.78
C PHE A 66 5.50 16.57 -13.48
N CYS A 67 6.78 16.33 -13.64
CA CYS A 67 7.82 17.35 -13.61
C CYS A 67 8.27 17.61 -15.05
N GLU A 68 7.88 18.74 -15.62
CA GLU A 68 8.07 19.11 -17.02
C GLU A 68 8.90 20.41 -17.15
N PRO A 69 10.23 20.39 -16.84
CA PRO A 69 11.06 21.60 -16.86
C PRO A 69 11.18 22.19 -18.27
N LYS A 70 11.20 21.32 -19.29
CA LYS A 70 11.25 21.69 -20.73
C LYS A 70 10.41 20.69 -21.53
N LYS A 71 10.05 21.11 -22.75
CA LYS A 71 9.35 20.22 -23.68
C LYS A 71 10.23 18.98 -23.96
N ASN A 72 9.66 17.80 -23.80
CA ASN A 72 10.32 16.49 -23.98
C ASN A 72 11.47 16.17 -22.99
N ASP A 73 11.57 16.87 -21.86
CA ASP A 73 12.52 16.57 -20.79
C ASP A 73 11.75 16.47 -19.45
N GLY A 74 10.73 15.64 -19.42
CA GLY A 74 9.89 15.44 -18.24
C GLY A 74 10.30 14.20 -17.44
N MET A 75 9.93 14.23 -16.17
CA MET A 75 9.91 13.07 -15.28
C MET A 75 8.46 12.79 -14.90
N LEU A 76 8.11 11.52 -14.90
CA LEU A 76 6.82 11.04 -14.43
C LEU A 76 7.05 10.18 -13.18
N GLY A 77 6.21 10.37 -12.19
CA GLY A 77 6.22 9.60 -10.97
C GLY A 77 4.84 9.58 -10.32
N THR A 78 4.82 9.17 -9.09
CA THR A 78 3.61 9.03 -8.28
C THR A 78 3.79 9.76 -6.96
N ALA A 79 2.70 10.24 -6.38
CA ALA A 79 2.64 10.72 -5.01
C ALA A 79 1.36 10.26 -4.33
N TRP A 80 1.33 10.29 -3.02
CA TRP A 80 0.16 9.91 -2.21
C TRP A 80 -0.06 10.90 -1.08
N ALA A 81 -1.32 11.07 -0.68
CA ALA A 81 -1.72 12.03 0.32
C ALA A 81 -1.55 11.49 1.73
N ILE A 82 -1.04 12.34 2.62
CA ILE A 82 -0.84 12.07 4.05
C ILE A 82 -1.33 13.25 4.88
N ASP A 83 -1.85 12.95 6.06
CA ASP A 83 -2.09 13.96 7.09
C ASP A 83 -0.83 14.12 7.95
N LEU A 84 -0.20 15.29 7.89
CA LEU A 84 0.94 15.63 8.72
C LEU A 84 0.48 16.52 9.89
N PRO A 85 0.86 16.20 11.15
CA PRO A 85 0.36 16.88 12.37
C PRO A 85 0.50 18.41 12.38
N ASN A 86 1.41 18.96 11.59
CA ASN A 86 1.65 20.39 11.54
C ASN A 86 1.25 21.08 10.24
N GLY A 87 0.57 20.35 9.32
CA GLY A 87 0.18 20.86 8.01
C GLY A 87 1.34 21.56 7.30
N VAL A 88 1.55 21.29 6.03
CA VAL A 88 2.75 21.85 5.40
C VAL A 88 2.50 23.23 4.82
N GLU A 89 1.30 23.49 4.34
CA GLU A 89 0.89 24.82 3.88
C GLU A 89 -0.63 24.97 4.00
N LYS A 90 -1.06 26.06 4.64
CA LYS A 90 -2.50 26.33 4.85
C LYS A 90 -3.27 26.65 3.57
N GLU A 91 -2.58 27.02 2.49
CA GLU A 91 -3.18 27.36 1.20
C GLU A 91 -3.51 26.13 0.34
N PHE A 92 -2.91 24.98 0.65
CA PHE A 92 -3.06 23.77 -0.14
C PHE A 92 -3.57 22.63 0.75
N PRO A 93 -4.79 22.12 0.52
CA PRO A 93 -5.39 21.12 1.38
C PRO A 93 -4.65 19.76 1.33
N ALA A 94 -4.05 19.37 0.20
CA ALA A 94 -3.34 18.12 0.10
C ALA A 94 -1.84 18.27 0.37
N THR A 95 -1.34 17.46 1.31
CA THR A 95 0.09 17.19 1.50
C THR A 95 0.42 15.85 0.87
N LEU A 96 1.38 15.82 -0.05
CA LEU A 96 1.71 14.66 -0.85
C LEU A 96 3.17 14.23 -0.64
N ILE A 97 3.39 12.92 -0.62
CA ILE A 97 4.72 12.32 -0.54
C ILE A 97 5.09 11.71 -1.88
N THR A 98 6.34 11.95 -2.32
CA THR A 98 6.92 11.37 -3.53
C THR A 98 8.45 11.19 -3.35
N ASN A 99 9.15 10.78 -4.41
CA ASN A 99 10.61 10.74 -4.38
C ASN A 99 11.25 12.07 -4.81
N HIS A 100 12.44 12.35 -4.28
CA HIS A 100 13.27 13.48 -4.71
C HIS A 100 13.64 13.38 -6.19
N HIS A 101 14.04 12.21 -6.69
CA HIS A 101 14.42 12.06 -8.09
C HIS A 101 13.29 12.38 -9.08
N VAL A 102 12.03 12.21 -8.68
CA VAL A 102 10.84 12.56 -9.49
C VAL A 102 10.76 14.08 -9.70
N ILE A 103 11.10 14.86 -8.67
CA ILE A 103 10.90 16.31 -8.69
C ILE A 103 12.19 17.12 -8.91
N LYS A 104 13.37 16.49 -8.84
CA LYS A 104 14.66 17.18 -8.80
C LYS A 104 14.90 18.15 -9.96
N LYS A 105 14.40 17.84 -11.15
CA LYS A 105 14.51 18.72 -12.32
C LYS A 105 13.60 19.93 -12.26
N CYS A 106 12.59 19.94 -11.38
CA CYS A 106 11.63 21.02 -11.20
C CYS A 106 11.92 21.89 -9.97
N ILE A 107 12.94 21.57 -9.19
CA ILE A 107 13.32 22.38 -8.02
C ILE A 107 13.72 23.79 -8.49
N GLY A 108 13.06 24.80 -7.92
CA GLY A 108 13.27 26.20 -8.27
C GLY A 108 12.63 26.65 -9.59
N LEU A 109 11.82 25.81 -10.23
CA LEU A 109 11.11 26.12 -11.47
C LEU A 109 9.60 26.20 -11.20
N GLU A 110 9.08 27.39 -10.96
CA GLU A 110 7.64 27.60 -10.75
C GLU A 110 6.80 27.16 -11.96
N GLY A 111 5.62 26.55 -11.68
CA GLY A 111 4.66 26.11 -12.71
C GLY A 111 5.12 24.93 -13.56
N LYS A 112 6.23 24.27 -13.21
CA LYS A 112 6.75 23.10 -13.95
C LYS A 112 6.41 21.77 -13.30
N LEU A 113 5.83 21.80 -12.11
CA LEU A 113 5.37 20.65 -11.38
C LEU A 113 3.84 20.66 -11.32
N THR A 114 3.23 19.58 -11.79
CA THR A 114 1.79 19.37 -11.70
C THR A 114 1.49 17.96 -11.20
N VAL A 115 0.31 17.77 -10.65
CA VAL A 115 -0.21 16.46 -10.25
C VAL A 115 -1.59 16.23 -10.84
N ALA A 116 -1.96 14.99 -11.05
CA ALA A 116 -3.30 14.63 -11.51
C ALA A 116 -3.81 13.42 -10.70
N LEU A 117 -5.03 13.51 -10.22
CA LEU A 117 -5.77 12.35 -9.72
C LEU A 117 -6.16 11.50 -10.93
N LEU A 118 -6.22 10.22 -10.76
CA LEU A 118 -6.52 9.16 -11.75
C LEU A 118 -7.32 9.66 -12.97
N TYR A 119 -6.64 9.87 -14.09
CA TYR A 119 -7.18 10.37 -15.37
C TYR A 119 -7.99 11.67 -15.27
N LYS A 120 -7.69 12.53 -14.29
CA LYS A 120 -8.27 13.87 -14.15
C LYS A 120 -7.33 14.93 -14.72
N GLU A 121 -7.79 16.16 -14.75
CA GLU A 121 -6.97 17.29 -15.16
C GLU A 121 -5.80 17.54 -14.21
N LYS A 122 -4.69 18.01 -14.77
CA LYS A 122 -3.51 18.38 -14.01
C LYS A 122 -3.77 19.66 -13.21
N VAL A 123 -3.41 19.64 -11.94
CA VAL A 123 -3.37 20.84 -11.09
C VAL A 123 -1.93 21.18 -10.72
N PRO A 124 -1.60 22.47 -10.51
CA PRO A 124 -0.28 22.86 -10.05
C PRO A 124 0.06 22.23 -8.70
N ALA A 125 1.32 21.83 -8.55
CA ALA A 125 1.86 21.37 -7.27
C ALA A 125 3.09 22.20 -6.91
N ARG A 126 3.34 22.32 -5.61
CA ARG A 126 4.45 23.06 -5.02
C ARG A 126 5.37 22.13 -4.26
N ILE A 127 6.67 22.27 -4.47
CA ILE A 127 7.67 21.55 -3.69
C ILE A 127 7.83 22.27 -2.35
N VAL A 128 7.61 21.56 -1.25
CA VAL A 128 7.69 22.09 0.10
C VAL A 128 9.05 21.83 0.72
N LYS A 129 9.49 20.60 0.67
CA LYS A 129 10.79 20.15 1.14
C LYS A 129 11.19 18.84 0.50
N TRP A 130 12.46 18.47 0.59
CA TRP A 130 12.97 17.18 0.14
C TRP A 130 14.13 16.70 0.99
N ASP A 131 14.38 15.41 0.92
CA ASP A 131 15.54 14.72 1.46
C ASP A 131 16.22 13.96 0.32
N GLU A 132 17.31 14.49 -0.18
CA GLU A 132 18.06 13.89 -1.29
C GLU A 132 18.71 12.58 -0.89
N LYS A 133 19.17 12.45 0.36
CA LYS A 133 19.83 11.26 0.89
C LYS A 133 18.90 10.05 0.89
N ASN A 134 17.66 10.24 1.35
CA ASN A 134 16.66 9.19 1.42
C ASN A 134 15.74 9.15 0.18
N ASP A 135 16.00 10.01 -0.81
CA ASP A 135 15.22 10.12 -2.05
C ASP A 135 13.72 10.34 -1.79
N LEU A 136 13.39 11.26 -0.90
CA LEU A 136 12.02 11.59 -0.52
C LEU A 136 11.73 13.08 -0.74
N ALA A 137 10.47 13.42 -1.01
CA ALA A 137 10.02 14.79 -1.14
C ALA A 137 8.58 14.97 -0.67
N VAL A 138 8.25 16.19 -0.25
CA VAL A 138 6.92 16.63 0.15
C VAL A 138 6.44 17.69 -0.83
N LEU A 139 5.24 17.51 -1.34
CA LEU A 139 4.55 18.45 -2.20
C LEU A 139 3.28 18.96 -1.51
N ALA A 140 2.80 20.10 -1.96
CA ALA A 140 1.48 20.63 -1.63
C ALA A 140 0.70 20.85 -2.93
N ALA A 141 -0.60 20.54 -2.94
CA ALA A 141 -1.48 20.73 -4.10
C ALA A 141 -2.89 21.10 -3.67
N ASP A 142 -3.59 21.84 -4.53
CA ASP A 142 -5.00 22.18 -4.33
C ASP A 142 -5.89 21.01 -4.77
N LEU A 143 -5.90 19.97 -3.93
CA LEU A 143 -6.70 18.75 -4.13
C LEU A 143 -7.39 18.39 -2.82
N ASP A 144 -8.66 18.07 -2.92
CA ASP A 144 -9.44 17.50 -1.82
C ASP A 144 -9.52 15.97 -2.03
N ILE A 145 -8.57 15.25 -1.44
CA ILE A 145 -8.42 13.80 -1.55
C ILE A 145 -8.18 13.17 -0.19
N PRO A 146 -8.65 11.93 0.04
CA PRO A 146 -8.41 11.23 1.30
C PRO A 146 -6.91 10.98 1.51
N THR A 147 -6.51 10.86 2.78
CA THR A 147 -5.14 10.56 3.17
C THR A 147 -4.97 9.10 3.51
N LEU A 148 -3.76 8.56 3.30
CA LEU A 148 -3.37 7.23 3.76
C LEU A 148 -2.74 7.32 5.15
N GLY A 149 -3.11 6.37 6.02
CA GLY A 149 -2.44 6.15 7.29
C GLY A 149 -1.08 5.48 7.11
N LEU A 150 -0.26 5.53 8.15
CA LEU A 150 0.99 4.78 8.21
C LEU A 150 0.75 3.44 8.89
N SER A 151 1.41 2.38 8.42
CA SER A 151 1.26 1.03 8.97
C SER A 151 1.83 0.95 10.38
N GLU A 152 1.15 0.21 11.24
CA GLU A 152 1.63 -0.18 12.57
C GLU A 152 2.43 -1.49 12.53
N TYR A 153 2.42 -2.20 11.39
CA TYR A 153 3.15 -3.45 11.23
C TYR A 153 4.58 -3.20 10.74
N GLU A 154 5.53 -3.87 11.38
CA GLU A 154 6.87 -4.01 10.81
C GLU A 154 6.77 -4.85 9.51
N PRO A 155 7.34 -4.42 8.37
CA PRO A 155 7.32 -5.20 7.14
C PRO A 155 8.17 -6.46 7.31
N TRP A 156 7.49 -7.56 7.63
CA TRP A 156 8.12 -8.85 7.86
C TRP A 156 8.14 -9.68 6.57
N PRO A 157 9.22 -10.44 6.31
CA PRO A 157 9.28 -11.35 5.17
C PRO A 157 8.06 -12.25 5.04
N GLY A 158 7.40 -12.18 3.87
CA GLY A 158 6.15 -12.90 3.60
C GLY A 158 4.87 -12.10 3.82
N TYR A 159 4.91 -10.94 4.48
CA TYR A 159 3.73 -10.07 4.59
C TYR A 159 3.34 -9.54 3.21
N TRP A 160 2.04 -9.57 2.94
CA TRP A 160 1.49 -9.07 1.69
C TRP A 160 1.67 -7.57 1.56
N THR A 161 1.94 -7.14 0.34
CA THR A 161 2.04 -5.73 -0.02
C THR A 161 1.39 -5.44 -1.35
N MET A 162 0.90 -4.21 -1.50
CA MET A 162 0.44 -3.64 -2.75
C MET A 162 1.18 -2.33 -3.00
N ALA A 163 1.82 -2.20 -4.16
CA ALA A 163 2.32 -0.93 -4.65
C ALA A 163 1.33 -0.35 -5.66
N LEU A 164 1.11 0.95 -5.60
CA LEU A 164 0.25 1.67 -6.50
C LEU A 164 1.00 2.86 -7.10
N GLY A 165 0.73 3.14 -8.39
CA GLY A 165 1.39 4.24 -9.06
C GLY A 165 0.94 4.44 -10.50
N SER A 166 1.80 5.05 -11.30
CA SER A 166 1.54 5.40 -12.70
C SER A 166 2.54 4.71 -13.62
N ALA A 167 2.60 3.36 -13.53
CA ALA A 167 3.53 2.52 -14.27
C ALA A 167 3.52 2.84 -15.77
N ASP A 168 4.64 3.29 -16.33
CA ASP A 168 4.79 3.67 -17.75
C ASP A 168 3.69 4.65 -18.25
N GLY A 169 3.14 5.47 -17.34
CA GLY A 169 2.06 6.42 -17.62
C GLY A 169 0.65 5.84 -17.49
N TYR A 170 0.49 4.57 -17.12
CA TYR A 170 -0.81 3.99 -16.79
C TYR A 170 -1.17 4.34 -15.36
N GLU A 171 -1.90 5.44 -15.20
CA GLU A 171 -2.31 5.95 -13.90
C GLU A 171 -3.14 4.94 -13.10
N GLY A 172 -2.90 4.86 -11.80
CA GLY A 172 -3.61 3.94 -10.91
C GLY A 172 -3.22 2.47 -11.08
N SER A 173 -2.08 2.18 -11.73
CA SER A 173 -1.53 0.83 -11.85
C SER A 173 -1.26 0.22 -10.49
N VAL A 174 -1.60 -1.05 -10.35
CA VAL A 174 -1.49 -1.82 -9.11
C VAL A 174 -0.58 -3.02 -9.33
N ALA A 175 0.31 -3.26 -8.38
CA ALA A 175 1.14 -4.45 -8.34
C ALA A 175 1.09 -5.08 -6.95
N PHE A 176 0.86 -6.39 -6.90
CA PHE A 176 0.81 -7.16 -5.67
C PHE A 176 2.10 -7.93 -5.47
N GLY A 177 2.45 -8.14 -4.21
CA GLY A 177 3.61 -8.92 -3.84
C GLY A 177 3.69 -9.14 -2.34
N THR A 178 4.91 -9.40 -1.88
CA THR A 178 5.21 -9.59 -0.47
C THR A 178 6.51 -8.89 -0.10
N VAL A 179 6.69 -8.64 1.17
CA VAL A 179 7.99 -8.28 1.72
C VAL A 179 8.94 -9.47 1.53
N LEU A 180 10.07 -9.22 0.90
CA LEU A 180 11.16 -10.21 0.78
C LEU A 180 12.11 -10.11 1.97
N ASN A 181 12.54 -8.90 2.28
CA ASN A 181 13.41 -8.56 3.41
C ASN A 181 13.41 -7.04 3.59
N GLY A 182 14.18 -6.52 4.54
CA GLY A 182 14.35 -5.10 4.72
C GLY A 182 15.55 -4.76 5.60
N THR A 183 15.93 -3.50 5.57
CA THR A 183 16.86 -2.84 6.47
C THR A 183 16.12 -1.72 7.21
N ASP A 184 16.81 -0.96 8.06
CA ASP A 184 16.19 0.20 8.71
C ASP A 184 15.67 1.24 7.70
N ASP A 185 16.35 1.40 6.56
CA ASP A 185 16.05 2.44 5.57
C ASP A 185 15.29 1.93 4.33
N GLU A 186 15.31 0.63 4.06
CA GLU A 186 14.78 0.06 2.82
C GLU A 186 13.99 -1.23 3.06
N ILE A 187 12.96 -1.42 2.26
CA ILE A 187 12.18 -2.65 2.19
C ILE A 187 12.39 -3.25 0.80
N PHE A 188 12.76 -4.54 0.75
CA PHE A 188 12.85 -5.30 -0.48
C PHE A 188 11.56 -6.07 -0.71
N LEU A 189 11.02 -5.97 -1.92
CA LEU A 189 9.69 -6.42 -2.29
C LEU A 189 9.75 -7.36 -3.51
N THR A 190 8.85 -8.35 -3.54
CA THR A 190 8.59 -9.13 -4.75
C THR A 190 7.61 -8.43 -5.71
N THR A 191 7.04 -7.31 -5.28
CA THR A 191 6.09 -6.50 -6.04
C THR A 191 6.74 -5.92 -7.29
N ASN A 192 6.15 -6.11 -8.46
CA ASN A 192 6.66 -5.54 -9.70
C ASN A 192 6.55 -4.01 -9.70
N ILE A 193 7.66 -3.34 -10.02
CA ILE A 193 7.76 -1.89 -10.08
C ILE A 193 8.33 -1.50 -11.45
N SER A 194 7.69 -0.53 -12.11
CA SER A 194 8.10 0.05 -13.38
C SER A 194 8.37 1.54 -13.24
N HIS A 195 8.92 2.13 -14.30
CA HIS A 195 9.03 3.59 -14.41
C HIS A 195 7.65 4.25 -14.19
N GLY A 196 7.61 5.33 -13.43
CA GLY A 196 6.37 6.02 -13.07
C GLY A 196 5.78 5.59 -11.73
N ASN A 197 6.11 4.43 -11.19
CA ASN A 197 5.69 4.03 -9.83
C ASN A 197 6.50 4.71 -8.72
N SER A 198 7.66 5.29 -9.05
CA SER A 198 8.52 6.01 -8.09
C SER A 198 7.74 7.07 -7.32
N GLY A 199 7.85 7.04 -6.00
CA GLY A 199 7.13 7.91 -5.07
C GLY A 199 5.75 7.41 -4.66
N GLY A 200 5.25 6.33 -5.30
CA GLY A 200 3.97 5.72 -4.95
C GLY A 200 4.00 5.00 -3.61
N PRO A 201 2.83 4.79 -2.99
CA PRO A 201 2.73 4.09 -1.72
C PRO A 201 2.92 2.59 -1.91
N VAL A 202 3.61 1.96 -0.97
CA VAL A 202 3.51 0.53 -0.70
C VAL A 202 2.64 0.39 0.52
N VAL A 203 1.52 -0.30 0.39
CA VAL A 203 0.56 -0.48 1.48
C VAL A 203 0.50 -1.92 1.97
N ASP A 204 0.11 -2.07 3.23
CA ASP A 204 -0.12 -3.33 3.89
C ASP A 204 -1.53 -3.91 3.62
N ASN A 205 -1.88 -4.97 4.34
CA ASN A 205 -3.16 -5.67 4.30
C ASN A 205 -4.38 -4.82 4.72
N GLU A 206 -4.17 -3.67 5.34
CA GLU A 206 -5.20 -2.74 5.80
C GLU A 206 -5.25 -1.44 4.95
N GLY A 207 -4.33 -1.33 4.00
CA GLY A 207 -4.18 -0.15 3.15
C GLY A 207 -3.46 1.01 3.83
N ASN A 208 -2.63 0.72 4.84
CA ASN A 208 -1.74 1.69 5.45
C ASN A 208 -0.35 1.59 4.81
N VAL A 209 0.33 2.72 4.70
CA VAL A 209 1.63 2.80 4.02
C VAL A 209 2.72 2.17 4.88
N VAL A 210 3.46 1.23 4.32
CA VAL A 210 4.67 0.62 4.90
C VAL A 210 5.95 1.19 4.30
N GLY A 211 5.87 1.81 3.12
CA GLY A 211 7.03 2.40 2.46
C GLY A 211 6.67 3.17 1.20
N VAL A 212 7.69 3.80 0.60
CA VAL A 212 7.59 4.62 -0.60
C VAL A 212 8.40 3.96 -1.72
N VAL A 213 7.73 3.57 -2.81
CA VAL A 213 8.39 2.98 -3.99
C VAL A 213 9.53 3.87 -4.46
N THR A 214 10.73 3.31 -4.63
CA THR A 214 11.90 4.10 -4.98
C THR A 214 12.61 3.59 -6.22
N TRP A 215 12.85 2.27 -6.32
CA TRP A 215 13.58 1.71 -7.44
C TRP A 215 13.08 0.31 -7.81
N GLY A 216 13.22 -0.02 -9.10
CA GLY A 216 13.00 -1.36 -9.64
C GLY A 216 14.31 -1.93 -10.19
N SER A 217 14.56 -3.21 -9.94
CA SER A 217 15.70 -3.89 -10.55
C SER A 217 15.34 -4.40 -11.94
N THR A 218 16.28 -4.28 -12.86
CA THR A 218 16.18 -4.88 -14.20
C THR A 218 16.89 -6.24 -14.30
N THR A 219 17.66 -6.60 -13.29
CA THR A 219 18.48 -7.82 -13.25
C THR A 219 18.04 -8.79 -12.15
N GLU A 220 17.52 -8.26 -11.07
CA GLU A 220 17.10 -9.04 -9.90
C GLU A 220 15.58 -9.20 -9.88
N GLN A 221 15.10 -10.22 -9.18
CA GLN A 221 13.65 -10.47 -9.04
C GLN A 221 13.06 -9.78 -7.80
N TYR A 222 13.63 -8.65 -7.40
CA TYR A 222 13.12 -7.85 -6.30
C TYR A 222 13.26 -6.35 -6.57
N ASN A 223 12.45 -5.57 -5.91
CA ASN A 223 12.37 -4.12 -6.05
C ASN A 223 12.47 -3.47 -4.67
N GLY A 224 12.65 -2.17 -4.60
CA GLY A 224 12.89 -1.47 -3.35
C GLY A 224 11.94 -0.31 -3.08
N ALA A 225 11.62 -0.17 -1.80
CA ALA A 225 10.90 0.98 -1.27
C ALA A 225 11.67 1.57 -0.08
N LYS A 226 11.59 2.88 0.10
CA LYS A 226 12.06 3.51 1.35
C LYS A 226 11.13 3.16 2.48
N SER A 227 11.72 2.76 3.60
CA SER A 227 10.97 2.42 4.82
C SER A 227 10.40 3.67 5.51
N LEU A 228 9.47 3.46 6.43
CA LEU A 228 8.98 4.55 7.28
C LEU A 228 10.08 5.13 8.20
N ASN A 229 11.13 4.38 8.55
CA ASN A 229 12.26 4.92 9.29
C ASN A 229 13.01 5.98 8.48
N ALA A 230 13.29 5.72 7.19
CA ALA A 230 13.87 6.71 6.30
C ALA A 230 12.97 7.94 6.17
N PHE A 231 11.66 7.74 6.09
CA PHE A 231 10.67 8.80 6.04
C PHE A 231 10.63 9.63 7.32
N CYS A 232 10.76 8.98 8.49
CA CYS A 232 10.81 9.64 9.78
C CYS A 232 12.05 10.50 10.00
N ALA A 233 13.19 10.14 9.42
CA ALA A 233 14.46 10.80 9.70
C ALA A 233 14.42 12.30 9.40
N GLU A 234 13.98 12.70 8.20
CA GLU A 234 14.01 14.08 7.74
C GLU A 234 12.63 14.65 7.38
N ILE A 235 11.71 13.81 6.91
CA ILE A 235 10.40 14.28 6.45
C ILE A 235 9.44 14.48 7.62
N LEU A 236 9.16 13.43 8.39
CA LEU A 236 8.28 13.53 9.55
C LEU A 236 8.98 14.08 10.79
N LYS A 237 10.30 13.86 10.91
CA LYS A 237 11.09 14.17 12.13
C LYS A 237 10.43 13.57 13.36
N CYS A 238 10.16 12.27 13.30
CA CYS A 238 9.48 11.57 14.37
C CYS A 238 10.29 11.65 15.67
N GLU A 239 9.66 12.13 16.74
CA GLU A 239 10.20 12.05 18.08
C GLU A 239 10.03 10.62 18.60
N GLY A 240 11.14 9.89 18.75
CA GLY A 240 11.13 8.52 19.24
C GLY A 240 11.11 7.47 18.16
N LYS A 241 10.94 6.23 18.58
CA LYS A 241 10.97 5.04 17.72
C LYS A 241 9.76 5.04 16.79
N PHE A 242 9.98 5.30 15.52
CA PHE A 242 9.04 4.84 14.53
C PHE A 242 9.40 3.38 14.19
N TYR A 243 8.54 2.51 14.62
CA TYR A 243 8.21 1.14 14.31
C TYR A 243 9.31 0.06 14.37
N TRP A 244 10.45 0.14 13.78
CA TRP A 244 11.20 -1.09 13.52
C TRP A 244 12.64 -1.00 13.96
N LYS A 245 12.86 -1.01 15.27
CA LYS A 245 14.16 -1.43 15.74
C LYS A 245 14.22 -2.93 15.68
N ARG A 246 14.97 -3.47 14.74
CA ARG A 246 15.55 -4.78 14.87
C ARG A 246 16.56 -4.70 16.02
N ASP A 247 16.23 -5.37 17.13
CA ASP A 247 17.17 -5.61 18.21
C ASP A 247 18.27 -6.56 17.74
#